data_b5ef36083c1fa7788ddc6e7054f71010
#
_entry.id   b5ef36083c1fa7788ddc6e7054f71010
#
_cell.length_a   1.000
_cell.length_b   1.000
_cell.length_c   1.000
_cell.angle_alpha   90.00
_cell.angle_beta   90.00
_cell.angle_gamma   90.00
#
_symmetry.space_group_name_H-M   'P 1'
#
loop_
_entity.id
_entity.type
_entity.pdbx_description
1 polymer ?
#
loop_
_entity_poly.entity_id
_entity_poly.type
_entity_poly.pdbx_seq_one_letter_code
_entity_poly.pdbx_strand_id
1 'polypeptide(L)'
;MRPARRRREPRAAARHRRRAVRVQVQRRVRSWSPTRRELARWANVAAGGAVSGRELGVCIVGAPESRRLNARFRGRDAPTNVLSFASVALPRAPARGARVLGELVICPRVLRAEARAQDKSLKAHWAHLVVHGTLHLLGYDHERAADARRMERREIALLKRLGFANPYRSS
;
A
#
# COMPACT_ATOMS: atom_id res chain seq x y z
N MET A 1 -3.39 -65.16 -14.32
CA MET A 1 -2.45 -64.09 -14.06
C MET A 1 -3.15 -62.75 -14.26
N ARG A 2 -3.52 -62.02 -13.20
CA ARG A 2 -4.19 -60.71 -13.26
C ARG A 2 -3.12 -59.61 -13.16
N PRO A 3 -3.14 -58.58 -14.01
CA PRO A 3 -2.16 -57.47 -13.91
C PRO A 3 -2.49 -56.57 -12.74
N ALA A 4 -1.43 -56.17 -11.98
CA ALA A 4 -1.49 -55.31 -10.83
C ALA A 4 -1.93 -53.89 -11.23
N ARG A 5 -2.97 -53.36 -10.55
CA ARG A 5 -3.40 -51.97 -10.63
C ARG A 5 -2.33 -51.08 -9.97
N ARG A 6 -1.60 -50.30 -10.79
CA ARG A 6 -0.74 -49.21 -10.31
C ARG A 6 -1.61 -48.17 -9.62
N ARG A 7 -1.45 -48.01 -8.33
CA ARG A 7 -1.97 -46.89 -7.52
C ARG A 7 -1.37 -45.61 -8.08
N ARG A 8 -2.20 -44.74 -8.62
CA ARG A 8 -1.81 -43.36 -8.93
C ARG A 8 -1.68 -42.60 -7.60
N GLU A 9 -0.47 -42.26 -7.24
CA GLU A 9 -0.22 -41.30 -6.14
C GLU A 9 -0.90 -39.96 -6.44
N PRO A 10 -1.57 -39.32 -5.47
CA PRO A 10 -2.14 -38.00 -5.68
C PRO A 10 -1.00 -37.00 -5.87
N ARG A 11 -0.94 -36.39 -7.04
CA ARG A 11 -0.08 -35.24 -7.29
C ARG A 11 -0.39 -34.19 -6.23
N ALA A 12 0.53 -33.99 -5.30
CA ALA A 12 0.52 -32.92 -4.32
C ALA A 12 0.38 -31.60 -5.11
N ALA A 13 -0.79 -30.97 -5.00
CA ALA A 13 -1.05 -29.65 -5.53
C ALA A 13 -0.05 -28.70 -4.88
N ALA A 14 0.96 -28.30 -5.63
CA ALA A 14 1.92 -27.30 -5.22
C ALA A 14 1.12 -26.02 -4.90
N ARG A 15 0.87 -25.78 -3.60
CA ARG A 15 0.29 -24.53 -3.11
C ARG A 15 1.27 -23.44 -3.55
N HIS A 16 0.95 -22.75 -4.62
CA HIS A 16 1.64 -21.54 -5.03
C HIS A 16 1.56 -20.57 -3.83
N ARG A 17 2.62 -20.54 -3.02
CA ARG A 17 2.79 -19.51 -2.00
C ARG A 17 2.75 -18.17 -2.75
N ARG A 18 1.62 -17.49 -2.68
CA ARG A 18 1.45 -16.15 -3.24
C ARG A 18 2.57 -15.29 -2.65
N ARG A 19 3.54 -14.92 -3.49
CA ARG A 19 4.67 -14.11 -3.03
C ARG A 19 4.12 -12.75 -2.61
N ALA A 20 4.40 -12.36 -1.38
CA ALA A 20 4.01 -11.06 -0.85
C ALA A 20 4.65 -9.91 -1.63
N VAL A 21 4.04 -8.73 -1.60
CA VAL A 21 4.68 -7.49 -2.03
C VAL A 21 5.90 -7.22 -1.14
N ARG A 22 7.04 -6.94 -1.75
CA ARG A 22 8.27 -6.58 -1.03
C ARG A 22 8.29 -5.09 -0.77
N VAL A 23 8.27 -4.69 0.50
CA VAL A 23 8.27 -3.28 0.88
C VAL A 23 9.70 -2.83 1.20
N GLN A 24 10.17 -1.81 0.46
CA GLN A 24 11.40 -1.08 0.72
C GLN A 24 11.07 0.23 1.42
N VAL A 25 11.76 0.53 2.52
CA VAL A 25 11.48 1.73 3.31
C VAL A 25 12.71 2.61 3.37
N GLN A 26 12.58 3.84 2.88
CA GLN A 26 13.58 4.89 3.00
C GLN A 26 13.07 5.97 3.97
N ARG A 27 13.85 6.26 5.02
CA ARG A 27 13.56 7.31 5.99
C ARG A 27 14.50 8.47 5.79
N ARG A 28 13.98 9.61 5.34
CA ARG A 28 14.75 10.85 5.11
C ARG A 28 14.61 11.86 6.26
N VAL A 29 13.78 11.53 7.25
CA VAL A 29 13.57 12.35 8.46
C VAL A 29 13.59 11.50 9.71
N ARG A 30 14.06 12.09 10.81
CA ARG A 30 13.97 11.50 12.15
C ARG A 30 12.59 11.82 12.73
N SER A 31 11.63 10.96 12.48
CA SER A 31 10.28 11.06 13.03
C SER A 31 9.76 9.67 13.31
N TRP A 32 8.87 9.56 14.28
CA TRP A 32 8.21 8.29 14.52
C TRP A 32 7.45 7.85 13.27
N SER A 33 7.64 6.61 12.90
CA SER A 33 6.95 5.94 11.80
C SER A 33 6.82 4.45 12.13
N PRO A 34 5.84 3.76 11.55
CA PRO A 34 5.70 2.32 11.73
C PRO A 34 6.95 1.56 11.30
N THR A 35 7.11 0.36 11.84
CA THR A 35 8.18 -0.55 11.45
C THR A 35 7.97 -1.01 9.99
N ARG A 36 9.06 -1.43 9.33
CA ARG A 36 8.97 -2.04 7.98
C ARG A 36 7.98 -3.21 7.95
N ARG A 37 7.91 -4.00 9.03
CA ARG A 37 6.99 -5.15 9.14
C ARG A 37 5.53 -4.71 9.15
N GLU A 38 5.20 -3.65 9.86
CA GLU A 38 3.84 -3.08 9.88
C GLU A 38 3.45 -2.52 8.52
N LEU A 39 4.31 -1.70 7.91
CA LEU A 39 4.08 -1.15 6.57
C LEU A 39 3.89 -2.26 5.54
N ALA A 40 4.73 -3.30 5.57
CA ALA A 40 4.61 -4.45 4.70
C ALA A 40 3.30 -5.23 4.94
N ARG A 41 2.88 -5.42 6.19
CA ARG A 41 1.61 -6.08 6.52
C ARG A 41 0.43 -5.31 5.94
N TRP A 42 0.37 -4.00 6.10
CA TRP A 42 -0.72 -3.17 5.61
C TRP A 42 -0.78 -3.13 4.08
N ALA A 43 0.36 -2.93 3.43
CA ALA A 43 0.45 -2.95 1.96
C ALA A 43 0.06 -4.31 1.38
N ASN A 44 0.47 -5.43 2.00
CA ASN A 44 0.12 -6.76 1.54
C ASN A 44 -1.36 -7.10 1.70
N VAL A 45 -2.00 -6.64 2.77
CA VAL A 45 -3.45 -6.78 2.95
C VAL A 45 -4.20 -5.98 1.90
N ALA A 46 -3.75 -4.75 1.59
CA ALA A 46 -4.30 -3.92 0.52
C ALA A 46 -4.14 -4.57 -0.86
N ALA A 47 -2.96 -5.10 -1.15
CA ALA A 47 -2.64 -5.72 -2.43
C ALA A 47 -3.41 -7.01 -2.71
N GLY A 48 -3.88 -7.73 -1.66
CA GLY A 48 -4.74 -8.91 -1.81
C GLY A 48 -4.17 -10.05 -2.66
N GLY A 49 -2.84 -10.07 -2.87
CA GLY A 49 -2.17 -11.07 -3.72
C GLY A 49 -2.24 -10.81 -5.22
N ALA A 50 -2.94 -9.77 -5.67
CA ALA A 50 -3.07 -9.41 -7.10
C ALA A 50 -1.72 -9.03 -7.75
N VAL A 51 -0.76 -8.57 -6.97
CA VAL A 51 0.55 -8.07 -7.43
C VAL A 51 1.71 -8.82 -6.77
N SER A 52 1.56 -10.13 -6.69
CA SER A 52 2.54 -11.04 -6.09
C SER A 52 3.97 -10.82 -6.61
N GLY A 53 4.93 -10.67 -5.69
CA GLY A 53 6.35 -10.52 -5.99
C GLY A 53 6.76 -9.15 -6.51
N ARG A 54 5.86 -8.15 -6.57
CA ARG A 54 6.22 -6.77 -6.90
C ARG A 54 6.87 -6.05 -5.71
N GLU A 55 7.58 -4.98 -6.00
CA GLU A 55 8.17 -4.10 -4.99
C GLU A 55 7.35 -2.83 -4.82
N LEU A 56 7.19 -2.41 -3.55
CA LEU A 56 6.60 -1.14 -3.16
C LEU A 56 7.63 -0.32 -2.40
N GLY A 57 7.97 0.86 -2.91
CA GLY A 57 8.73 1.87 -2.21
C GLY A 57 7.86 2.60 -1.19
N VAL A 58 8.40 2.85 0.01
CA VAL A 58 7.81 3.78 0.99
C VAL A 58 8.88 4.76 1.41
N CYS A 59 8.76 6.00 0.97
CA CYS A 59 9.67 7.08 1.29
C CYS A 59 9.06 8.00 2.35
N ILE A 60 9.71 8.11 3.50
CA ILE A 60 9.24 8.94 4.62
C ILE A 60 10.03 10.24 4.59
N VAL A 61 9.33 11.36 4.31
CA VAL A 61 9.93 12.67 4.00
C VAL A 61 9.49 13.76 4.96
N GLY A 62 10.26 14.85 4.99
CA GLY A 62 9.89 16.06 5.71
C GLY A 62 8.86 16.91 4.96
N ALA A 63 8.28 17.89 5.68
CA ALA A 63 7.29 18.80 5.10
C ALA A 63 7.82 19.61 3.90
N PRO A 64 9.07 20.12 3.87
CA PRO A 64 9.59 20.82 2.71
C PRO A 64 9.65 19.94 1.44
N GLU A 65 10.08 18.70 1.59
CA GLU A 65 10.14 17.77 0.46
C GLU A 65 8.74 17.36 -0.01
N SER A 66 7.82 17.06 0.92
CA SER A 66 6.42 16.79 0.62
C SER A 66 5.76 17.95 -0.15
N ARG A 67 5.97 19.21 0.30
CA ARG A 67 5.49 20.43 -0.37
C ARG A 67 6.03 20.52 -1.80
N ARG A 68 7.34 20.36 -1.98
CA ARG A 68 7.97 20.41 -3.31
C ARG A 68 7.39 19.36 -4.26
N LEU A 69 7.21 18.13 -3.80
CA LEU A 69 6.64 17.05 -4.61
C LEU A 69 5.16 17.31 -4.90
N ASN A 70 4.38 17.80 -3.93
CA ASN A 70 2.98 18.12 -4.10
C ASN A 70 2.78 19.28 -5.09
N ALA A 71 3.60 20.32 -5.01
CA ALA A 71 3.60 21.42 -5.98
C ALA A 71 3.92 20.92 -7.39
N ARG A 72 4.96 20.09 -7.54
CA ARG A 72 5.41 19.61 -8.84
C ARG A 72 4.42 18.66 -9.50
N PHE A 73 3.81 17.74 -8.75
CA PHE A 73 3.01 16.65 -9.32
C PHE A 73 1.49 16.82 -9.17
N ARG A 74 1.05 17.71 -8.28
CA ARG A 74 -0.38 17.97 -8.01
C ARG A 74 -0.76 19.45 -8.14
N GLY A 75 0.21 20.34 -8.42
CA GLY A 75 -0.02 21.78 -8.54
C GLY A 75 -0.37 22.47 -7.21
N ARG A 76 -0.13 21.85 -6.06
CA ARG A 76 -0.49 22.38 -4.73
C ARG A 76 0.75 22.71 -3.93
N ASP A 77 0.99 23.98 -3.68
CA ASP A 77 2.15 24.47 -2.93
C ASP A 77 1.94 24.36 -1.40
N ALA A 78 1.67 23.15 -0.92
CA ALA A 78 1.53 22.81 0.49
C ALA A 78 2.01 21.38 0.74
N PRO A 79 2.52 21.03 1.93
CA PRO A 79 2.83 19.66 2.24
C PRO A 79 1.54 18.82 2.32
N THR A 80 1.62 17.57 1.90
CA THR A 80 0.51 16.61 1.97
C THR A 80 0.90 15.37 2.76
N ASN A 81 -0.07 14.61 3.20
CA ASN A 81 0.10 13.40 4.00
C ASN A 81 0.74 12.25 3.19
N VAL A 82 0.20 11.93 2.01
CA VAL A 82 0.71 10.88 1.12
C VAL A 82 0.61 11.29 -0.34
N LEU A 83 1.61 10.88 -1.13
CA LEU A 83 1.59 10.89 -2.59
C LEU A 83 1.87 9.47 -3.07
N SER A 84 1.09 9.02 -4.04
CA SER A 84 1.25 7.70 -4.66
C SER A 84 1.73 7.89 -6.10
N PHE A 85 2.86 7.26 -6.43
CA PHE A 85 3.46 7.28 -7.76
C PHE A 85 3.46 5.86 -8.33
N ALA A 86 2.59 5.59 -9.28
CA ALA A 86 2.56 4.31 -9.97
C ALA A 86 3.83 4.13 -10.82
N SER A 87 4.37 2.92 -10.83
CA SER A 87 5.45 2.59 -11.74
C SER A 87 4.92 2.56 -13.17
N VAL A 88 5.34 3.51 -13.97
CA VAL A 88 5.17 3.42 -15.42
C VAL A 88 6.16 2.36 -15.89
N ALA A 89 5.67 1.30 -16.51
CA ALA A 89 6.53 0.31 -17.13
C ALA A 89 7.37 1.00 -18.20
N LEU A 90 8.64 1.27 -17.90
CA LEU A 90 9.57 1.80 -18.90
C LEU A 90 9.71 0.75 -20.01
N PRO A 91 9.61 1.11 -21.31
CA PRO A 91 9.67 0.18 -22.44
C PRO A 91 10.96 -0.66 -22.51
N ARG A 92 11.98 -0.32 -21.71
CA ARG A 92 13.28 -0.95 -21.64
C ARG A 92 13.69 -1.46 -20.25
N ALA A 93 12.75 -1.71 -19.35
CA ALA A 93 13.11 -2.39 -18.12
C ALA A 93 13.61 -3.81 -18.46
N PRO A 94 14.82 -4.22 -18.02
CA PRO A 94 15.33 -5.55 -18.31
C PRO A 94 14.38 -6.59 -17.73
N ALA A 95 14.12 -7.66 -18.48
CA ALA A 95 13.17 -8.73 -18.17
C ALA A 95 13.43 -9.46 -16.83
N ARG A 96 14.49 -9.12 -16.11
CA ARG A 96 14.88 -9.65 -14.79
C ARG A 96 14.76 -8.63 -13.65
N GLY A 97 14.29 -7.40 -13.91
CA GLY A 97 14.07 -6.40 -12.86
C GLY A 97 12.84 -6.75 -12.01
N ALA A 98 12.93 -6.57 -10.69
CA ALA A 98 11.78 -6.66 -9.80
C ALA A 98 10.67 -5.76 -10.35
N ARG A 99 9.46 -6.33 -10.54
CA ARG A 99 8.31 -5.55 -11.02
C ARG A 99 7.92 -4.56 -9.93
N VAL A 100 8.25 -3.29 -10.12
CA VAL A 100 7.89 -2.22 -9.20
C VAL A 100 6.39 -1.95 -9.29
N LEU A 101 5.70 -1.94 -8.16
CA LEU A 101 4.29 -1.54 -8.07
C LEU A 101 4.17 -0.01 -8.13
N GLY A 102 5.05 0.67 -7.41
CA GLY A 102 5.10 2.11 -7.29
C GLY A 102 5.76 2.55 -5.99
N GLU A 103 5.60 3.82 -5.68
CA GLU A 103 6.15 4.44 -4.47
C GLU A 103 5.09 5.24 -3.72
N LEU A 104 5.10 5.14 -2.40
CA LEU A 104 4.34 5.99 -1.49
C LEU A 104 5.32 6.97 -0.83
N VAL A 105 5.09 8.26 -0.99
CA VAL A 105 5.84 9.31 -0.29
C VAL A 105 4.96 9.84 0.83
N ILE A 106 5.40 9.68 2.08
CA ILE A 106 4.59 9.95 3.28
C ILE A 106 5.26 11.01 4.16
N CYS A 107 4.49 12.00 4.59
CA CYS A 107 4.94 13.08 5.47
C CYS A 107 4.39 12.90 6.90
N PRO A 108 5.21 12.42 7.88
CA PRO A 108 4.75 12.18 9.25
C PRO A 108 4.22 13.41 9.97
N ARG A 109 4.72 14.61 9.63
CA ARG A 109 4.27 15.87 10.22
C ARG A 109 2.80 16.14 9.90
N VAL A 110 2.42 16.03 8.63
CA VAL A 110 1.04 16.25 8.19
C VAL A 110 0.13 15.17 8.78
N LEU A 111 0.54 13.92 8.68
CA LEU A 111 -0.17 12.77 9.24
C LEU A 111 -0.51 12.92 10.73
N ARG A 112 0.47 13.40 11.52
CA ARG A 112 0.28 13.63 12.95
C ARG A 112 -0.70 14.76 13.23
N ALA A 113 -0.66 15.83 12.43
CA ALA A 113 -1.61 16.93 12.56
C ALA A 113 -3.04 16.47 12.25
N GLU A 114 -3.22 15.73 11.17
CA GLU A 114 -4.52 15.16 10.77
C GLU A 114 -5.07 14.17 11.80
N ALA A 115 -4.23 13.26 12.30
CA ALA A 115 -4.62 12.30 13.31
C ALA A 115 -5.15 12.97 14.58
N ARG A 116 -4.47 14.04 15.02
CA ARG A 116 -4.91 14.85 16.16
C ARG A 116 -6.23 15.59 15.89
N ALA A 117 -6.34 16.22 14.71
CA ALA A 117 -7.56 16.96 14.33
C ALA A 117 -8.78 16.06 14.18
N GLN A 118 -8.59 14.79 13.86
CA GLN A 118 -9.64 13.80 13.64
C GLN A 118 -9.85 12.87 14.85
N ASP A 119 -9.19 13.11 15.97
CA ASP A 119 -9.19 12.25 17.16
C ASP A 119 -8.92 10.77 16.85
N LYS A 120 -7.94 10.52 15.97
CA LYS A 120 -7.54 9.18 15.55
C LYS A 120 -6.18 8.82 16.11
N SER A 121 -5.97 7.54 16.42
CA SER A 121 -4.63 7.08 16.76
C SER A 121 -3.70 7.26 15.55
N LEU A 122 -2.49 7.77 15.81
CA LEU A 122 -1.50 7.99 14.75
C LEU A 122 -1.22 6.70 13.96
N LYS A 123 -1.20 5.55 14.64
CA LYS A 123 -0.98 4.24 14.01
C LYS A 123 -2.12 3.86 13.07
N ALA A 124 -3.38 4.11 13.46
CA ALA A 124 -4.55 3.84 12.62
C ALA A 124 -4.53 4.74 11.38
N HIS A 125 -4.18 6.01 11.53
CA HIS A 125 -4.07 6.94 10.40
C HIS A 125 -2.96 6.55 9.44
N TRP A 126 -1.79 6.11 9.92
CA TRP A 126 -0.75 5.52 9.09
C TRP A 126 -1.24 4.29 8.31
N ALA A 127 -1.92 3.37 8.98
CA ALA A 127 -2.46 2.17 8.32
C ALA A 127 -3.45 2.55 7.21
N HIS A 128 -4.34 3.51 7.48
CA HIS A 128 -5.27 4.03 6.49
C HIS A 128 -4.54 4.57 5.25
N LEU A 129 -3.56 5.46 5.42
CA LEU A 129 -2.86 6.06 4.28
C LEU A 129 -1.99 5.07 3.50
N VAL A 130 -1.41 4.06 4.15
CA VAL A 130 -0.69 2.99 3.43
C VAL A 130 -1.66 2.13 2.62
N VAL A 131 -2.82 1.78 3.18
CA VAL A 131 -3.87 1.05 2.46
C VAL A 131 -4.38 1.88 1.29
N HIS A 132 -4.76 3.14 1.53
CA HIS A 132 -5.24 4.11 0.54
C HIS A 132 -4.27 4.27 -0.63
N GLY A 133 -3.01 4.61 -0.34
CA GLY A 133 -2.00 4.79 -1.36
C GLY A 133 -1.70 3.50 -2.14
N THR A 134 -1.72 2.34 -1.48
CA THR A 134 -1.56 1.05 -2.17
C THR A 134 -2.73 0.77 -3.12
N LEU A 135 -3.96 1.10 -2.74
CA LEU A 135 -5.12 0.96 -3.61
C LEU A 135 -5.01 1.87 -4.85
N HIS A 136 -4.52 3.11 -4.69
CA HIS A 136 -4.23 3.97 -5.84
C HIS A 136 -3.21 3.35 -6.80
N LEU A 137 -2.14 2.75 -6.29
CA LEU A 137 -1.16 2.05 -7.14
C LEU A 137 -1.75 0.82 -7.85
N LEU A 138 -2.88 0.31 -7.37
CA LEU A 138 -3.64 -0.78 -7.99
C LEU A 138 -4.72 -0.30 -8.96
N GLY A 139 -4.80 1.03 -9.20
CA GLY A 139 -5.75 1.62 -10.14
C GLY A 139 -7.12 1.97 -9.54
N TYR A 140 -7.26 1.94 -8.21
CA TYR A 140 -8.44 2.53 -7.57
C TYR A 140 -8.34 4.04 -7.62
N ASP A 141 -9.46 4.70 -7.90
CA ASP A 141 -9.58 6.15 -7.96
C ASP A 141 -10.76 6.63 -7.12
N HIS A 142 -10.80 7.93 -6.83
CA HIS A 142 -11.86 8.59 -6.09
C HIS A 142 -12.33 9.90 -6.77
N GLU A 143 -11.99 10.12 -8.04
CA GLU A 143 -12.41 11.32 -8.77
C GLU A 143 -13.93 11.33 -9.03
N ARG A 144 -14.52 10.18 -9.30
CA ARG A 144 -15.96 10.01 -9.46
C ARG A 144 -16.60 9.50 -8.17
N ALA A 145 -17.78 10.01 -7.84
CA ALA A 145 -18.49 9.62 -6.60
C ALA A 145 -18.72 8.10 -6.45
N ALA A 146 -18.93 7.37 -7.55
CA ALA A 146 -19.10 5.93 -7.53
C ALA A 146 -17.80 5.20 -7.18
N ASP A 147 -16.68 5.66 -7.76
CA ASP A 147 -15.34 5.10 -7.53
C ASP A 147 -14.85 5.43 -6.13
N ALA A 148 -15.10 6.66 -5.64
CA ALA A 148 -14.85 7.05 -4.26
C ALA A 148 -15.54 6.10 -3.26
N ARG A 149 -16.86 5.89 -3.42
CA ARG A 149 -17.60 4.96 -2.56
C ARG A 149 -17.09 3.52 -2.63
N ARG A 150 -16.64 3.08 -3.81
CA ARG A 150 -16.04 1.75 -3.98
C ARG A 150 -14.72 1.64 -3.24
N MET A 151 -13.87 2.64 -3.37
CA MET A 151 -12.57 2.69 -2.69
C MET A 151 -12.74 2.75 -1.17
N GLU A 152 -13.61 3.63 -0.65
CA GLU A 152 -13.92 3.75 0.78
C GLU A 152 -14.41 2.43 1.38
N ARG A 153 -15.37 1.74 0.73
CA ARG A 153 -15.83 0.42 1.18
C ARG A 153 -14.69 -0.58 1.24
N ARG A 154 -13.78 -0.53 0.26
CA ARG A 154 -12.62 -1.41 0.24
C ARG A 154 -11.66 -1.11 1.39
N GLU A 155 -11.37 0.15 1.65
CA GLU A 155 -10.53 0.61 2.76
C GLU A 155 -11.10 0.17 4.11
N ILE A 156 -12.38 0.41 4.35
CA ILE A 156 -13.07 -0.02 5.59
C ILE A 156 -12.91 -1.52 5.81
N ALA A 157 -13.16 -2.34 4.79
CA ALA A 157 -13.04 -3.80 4.89
C ALA A 157 -11.60 -4.25 5.16
N LEU A 158 -10.60 -3.62 4.53
CA LEU A 158 -9.18 -3.95 4.70
C LEU A 158 -8.68 -3.52 6.08
N LEU A 159 -9.05 -2.32 6.52
CA LEU A 159 -8.67 -1.81 7.84
C LEU A 159 -9.29 -2.62 8.96
N LYS A 160 -10.55 -3.05 8.83
CA LYS A 160 -11.19 -3.98 9.76
C LYS A 160 -10.41 -5.30 9.87
N ARG A 161 -9.95 -5.87 8.75
CA ARG A 161 -9.09 -7.08 8.75
C ARG A 161 -7.75 -6.86 9.44
N LEU A 162 -7.26 -5.63 9.47
CA LEU A 162 -6.03 -5.23 10.16
C LEU A 162 -6.24 -4.94 11.64
N GLY A 163 -7.49 -4.90 12.10
CA GLY A 163 -7.87 -4.58 13.49
C GLY A 163 -8.04 -3.08 13.75
N PHE A 164 -8.24 -2.27 12.72
CA PHE A 164 -8.50 -0.83 12.84
C PHE A 164 -9.97 -0.50 12.66
N ALA A 165 -10.42 0.56 13.32
CA ALA A 165 -11.76 1.11 13.17
C ALA A 165 -12.01 1.69 11.77
N ASN A 166 -13.28 1.97 11.47
CA ASN A 166 -13.64 2.65 10.22
C ASN A 166 -13.07 4.08 10.21
N PRO A 167 -12.23 4.44 9.22
CA PRO A 167 -11.54 5.73 9.18
C PRO A 167 -12.45 6.92 8.85
N TYR A 168 -13.68 6.66 8.38
CA TYR A 168 -14.64 7.67 7.95
C TYR A 168 -15.74 7.96 8.99
N ARG A 169 -15.72 7.27 10.13
CA ARG A 169 -16.60 7.59 11.26
C ARG A 169 -15.83 8.41 12.28
N SER A 170 -16.32 9.57 12.60
CA SER A 170 -15.93 10.31 13.80
C SER A 170 -16.42 9.49 15.00
N SER A 171 -15.57 9.36 16.01
CA SER A 171 -15.91 8.76 17.30
C SER A 171 -16.87 9.67 18.05
#